data_5a9b0e6fc44c3bf9ba1f8d2b69e58469
#
_entry.id   5a9b0e6fc44c3bf9ba1f8d2b69e58469
#
_cell.length_a   1.000
_cell.length_b   1.000
_cell.length_c   1.000
_cell.angle_alpha   90.00
_cell.angle_beta   90.00
_cell.angle_gamma   90.00
#
_symmetry.space_group_name_H-M   'P 1'
#
loop_
_entity.id
_entity.type
_entity.pdbx_description
1 polymer ?
#
loop_
_entity_poly.entity_id
_entity_poly.type
_entity_poly.pdbx_seq_one_letter_code
_entity_poly.pdbx_strand_id
1 'polypeptide(L)'
;MPKQRLEKRKDGRYVCRYEDKYFYGKTQLEACRKRDQYVEELHNGFSPESQAMTFKDYAATWLQTYRTDCNAKALAQYANMIDKVVEIFKNRRIRDIKATDIQKVYNTLAGYSQSYINKFAATLRGIFKAALQDGMIIRDPTVTPEPPKGTIGGHRNIEKWERKLVVDTCQEHPFGLAAMVMLYAGLRRGEALYIDIDRDVDFENKTITVRGALSFSEGNQPTITDGKTEAAQRTIPMSDVLVDALRGHHGLLVSRDSGEIMSQTAFKRRYDSYMSFLSEKHNGIMKRWYGRTNAQKKLAAEGKLPPWEDVKIRCHDFRVSFCTMCYEANVPMKTLQVWMGHSDVDMIMMVYTKLSAEKIESDASMLNEYSSHMLED
;
A
#
# COMPACT_ATOMS: atom_id res chain seq x y z
N MET A 1 -27.73 36.26 -40.24
CA MET A 1 -27.81 37.36 -39.25
C MET A 1 -27.21 38.63 -39.82
N PRO A 2 -27.77 39.83 -39.59
CA PRO A 2 -27.23 41.08 -40.13
C PRO A 2 -25.80 41.30 -39.60
N LYS A 3 -24.88 41.63 -40.46
CA LYS A 3 -23.47 41.94 -40.09
C LYS A 3 -23.45 43.21 -39.25
N GLN A 4 -23.43 43.11 -37.94
CA GLN A 4 -23.29 44.23 -37.04
C GLN A 4 -21.89 44.80 -37.21
N ARG A 5 -21.83 46.09 -37.63
CA ARG A 5 -20.55 46.81 -37.84
C ARG A 5 -19.96 47.11 -36.47
N LEU A 6 -18.84 46.44 -36.12
CA LEU A 6 -18.19 46.65 -34.85
C LEU A 6 -17.38 47.93 -34.82
N GLU A 7 -17.43 48.66 -33.72
CA GLU A 7 -16.62 49.86 -33.52
C GLU A 7 -15.16 49.50 -33.24
N LYS A 8 -14.28 50.33 -33.84
CA LYS A 8 -12.84 50.22 -33.60
C LYS A 8 -12.45 51.04 -32.40
N ARG A 9 -11.78 50.42 -31.42
CA ARG A 9 -11.32 51.08 -30.20
C ARG A 9 -10.15 52.04 -30.51
N LYS A 10 -9.85 52.93 -29.54
CA LYS A 10 -8.70 53.85 -29.60
C LYS A 10 -7.35 53.12 -29.75
N ASP A 11 -7.24 51.87 -29.26
CA ASP A 11 -6.06 51.00 -29.37
C ASP A 11 -5.97 50.26 -30.71
N GLY A 12 -6.85 50.56 -31.65
CA GLY A 12 -6.85 49.98 -32.99
C GLY A 12 -7.48 48.60 -33.13
N ARG A 13 -7.99 48.00 -32.04
CA ARG A 13 -8.63 46.69 -32.06
C ARG A 13 -10.15 46.80 -32.20
N TYR A 14 -10.78 45.76 -32.75
CA TYR A 14 -12.22 45.57 -32.75
C TYR A 14 -12.64 44.77 -31.52
N VAL A 15 -13.84 45.02 -31.02
CA VAL A 15 -14.39 44.30 -29.87
C VAL A 15 -15.75 43.68 -30.20
N CYS A 16 -15.91 42.43 -29.87
CA CYS A 16 -17.18 41.70 -29.81
C CYS A 16 -17.53 41.38 -28.35
N ARG A 17 -18.80 41.35 -28.06
CA ARG A 17 -19.30 40.99 -26.71
C ARG A 17 -20.24 39.79 -26.82
N TYR A 18 -20.17 38.89 -25.82
CA TYR A 18 -21.18 37.89 -25.52
C TYR A 18 -21.37 37.88 -24.01
N GLU A 19 -22.56 38.15 -23.54
CA GLU A 19 -22.88 38.39 -22.12
C GLU A 19 -21.92 39.44 -21.53
N ASP A 20 -21.19 39.09 -20.45
CA ASP A 20 -20.22 39.98 -19.80
C ASP A 20 -18.78 39.83 -20.31
N LYS A 21 -18.57 39.00 -21.35
CA LYS A 21 -17.22 38.72 -21.89
C LYS A 21 -16.95 39.46 -23.18
N TYR A 22 -15.75 40.03 -23.29
CA TYR A 22 -15.31 40.81 -24.41
C TYR A 22 -14.21 40.07 -25.20
N PHE A 23 -14.33 40.06 -26.53
CA PHE A 23 -13.41 39.41 -27.47
C PHE A 23 -12.75 40.43 -28.36
N TYR A 24 -11.42 40.48 -28.36
CA TYR A 24 -10.64 41.45 -29.07
C TYR A 24 -9.94 40.84 -30.29
N GLY A 25 -9.93 41.57 -31.43
CA GLY A 25 -9.24 41.17 -32.65
C GLY A 25 -8.64 42.36 -33.38
N LYS A 26 -7.58 42.13 -34.16
CA LYS A 26 -7.00 43.16 -35.08
C LYS A 26 -7.95 43.47 -36.23
N THR A 27 -8.81 42.54 -36.56
CA THR A 27 -9.88 42.69 -37.56
C THR A 27 -11.23 42.38 -36.91
N GLN A 28 -12.32 42.90 -37.51
CA GLN A 28 -13.68 42.60 -37.08
C GLN A 28 -13.98 41.10 -37.15
N LEU A 29 -13.51 40.44 -38.21
CA LEU A 29 -13.68 39.00 -38.40
C LEU A 29 -13.00 38.20 -37.30
N GLU A 30 -11.79 38.59 -36.88
CA GLU A 30 -11.07 37.93 -35.80
C GLU A 30 -11.80 38.03 -34.45
N ALA A 31 -12.30 39.23 -34.11
CA ALA A 31 -13.04 39.45 -32.89
C ALA A 31 -14.34 38.62 -32.86
N CYS A 32 -15.10 38.60 -33.96
CA CYS A 32 -16.31 37.79 -34.09
C CYS A 32 -15.99 36.29 -34.02
N ARG A 33 -14.94 35.81 -34.71
CA ARG A 33 -14.57 34.42 -34.71
C ARG A 33 -14.22 33.91 -33.30
N LYS A 34 -13.50 34.71 -32.51
CA LYS A 34 -13.19 34.38 -31.11
C LYS A 34 -14.45 34.28 -30.24
N ARG A 35 -15.41 35.22 -30.46
CA ARG A 35 -16.72 35.14 -29.76
C ARG A 35 -17.49 33.87 -30.17
N ASP A 36 -17.62 33.64 -31.45
CA ASP A 36 -18.42 32.56 -32.00
C ASP A 36 -17.83 31.17 -31.55
N GLN A 37 -16.50 31.05 -31.56
CA GLN A 37 -15.82 29.89 -31.03
C GLN A 37 -16.11 29.68 -29.53
N TYR A 38 -16.10 30.76 -28.74
CA TYR A 38 -16.43 30.70 -27.32
C TYR A 38 -17.89 30.27 -27.09
N VAL A 39 -18.81 30.81 -27.86
CA VAL A 39 -20.24 30.42 -27.78
C VAL A 39 -20.43 28.99 -28.20
N GLU A 40 -19.77 28.53 -29.25
CA GLU A 40 -19.81 27.13 -29.67
C GLU A 40 -19.24 26.21 -28.60
N GLU A 41 -18.14 26.57 -27.93
CA GLU A 41 -17.56 25.81 -26.82
C GLU A 41 -18.53 25.70 -25.63
N LEU A 42 -19.26 26.80 -25.28
CA LEU A 42 -20.29 26.78 -24.25
C LEU A 42 -21.46 25.84 -24.62
N HIS A 43 -21.93 25.92 -25.87
CA HIS A 43 -22.98 25.01 -26.35
C HIS A 43 -22.54 23.56 -26.37
N ASN A 44 -21.26 23.31 -26.55
CA ASN A 44 -20.65 21.97 -26.46
C ASN A 44 -20.38 21.51 -25.01
N GLY A 45 -20.78 22.27 -23.98
CA GLY A 45 -20.70 21.92 -22.59
C GLY A 45 -19.35 22.22 -21.91
N PHE A 46 -18.48 23.04 -22.53
CA PHE A 46 -17.27 23.51 -21.85
C PHE A 46 -17.59 24.65 -20.88
N SER A 47 -16.98 24.64 -19.70
CA SER A 47 -16.98 25.81 -18.83
C SER A 47 -16.06 26.92 -19.35
N PRO A 48 -16.31 28.19 -18.99
CA PRO A 48 -15.45 29.30 -19.38
C PRO A 48 -13.99 29.14 -18.93
N GLU A 49 -13.79 28.54 -17.76
CA GLU A 49 -12.47 28.31 -17.15
C GLU A 49 -11.65 27.29 -17.94
N SER A 50 -12.31 26.38 -18.67
CA SER A 50 -11.65 25.29 -19.42
C SER A 50 -10.65 25.79 -20.47
N GLN A 51 -10.79 27.08 -20.92
CA GLN A 51 -9.93 27.64 -21.94
C GLN A 51 -8.46 27.84 -21.51
N ALA A 52 -8.21 28.09 -20.22
CA ALA A 52 -6.86 28.34 -19.70
C ALA A 52 -6.38 27.27 -18.73
N MET A 53 -7.28 26.42 -18.15
CA MET A 53 -6.99 25.46 -17.12
C MET A 53 -5.99 24.41 -17.59
N THR A 54 -4.82 24.34 -16.95
CA THR A 54 -3.84 23.30 -17.23
C THR A 54 -4.18 22.02 -16.44
N PHE A 55 -3.63 20.88 -16.89
CA PHE A 55 -3.75 19.63 -16.10
C PHE A 55 -3.16 19.80 -14.69
N LYS A 56 -2.03 20.48 -14.56
CA LYS A 56 -1.36 20.73 -13.28
C LYS A 56 -2.29 21.47 -12.30
N ASP A 57 -2.88 22.57 -12.76
CA ASP A 57 -3.72 23.42 -11.91
C ASP A 57 -5.00 22.70 -11.51
N TYR A 58 -5.63 22.00 -12.47
CA TYR A 58 -6.83 21.22 -12.17
C TYR A 58 -6.54 20.04 -11.23
N ALA A 59 -5.46 19.32 -11.42
CA ALA A 59 -5.07 18.19 -10.55
C ALA A 59 -4.74 18.67 -9.12
N ALA A 60 -4.15 19.86 -8.95
CA ALA A 60 -3.92 20.46 -7.65
C ALA A 60 -5.26 20.82 -6.96
N THR A 61 -6.19 21.43 -7.68
CA THR A 61 -7.55 21.71 -7.18
C THR A 61 -8.28 20.42 -6.79
N TRP A 62 -8.20 19.40 -7.65
CA TRP A 62 -8.81 18.10 -7.39
C TRP A 62 -8.25 17.45 -6.10
N LEU A 63 -6.93 17.51 -5.90
CA LEU A 63 -6.29 16.95 -4.71
C LEU A 63 -6.78 17.64 -3.43
N GLN A 64 -6.90 18.97 -3.45
CA GLN A 64 -7.38 19.76 -2.33
C GLN A 64 -8.87 19.53 -2.04
N THR A 65 -9.68 19.35 -3.09
CA THR A 65 -11.14 19.26 -2.96
C THR A 65 -11.61 17.83 -2.62
N TYR A 66 -11.04 16.82 -3.28
CA TYR A 66 -11.56 15.45 -3.23
C TYR A 66 -10.72 14.50 -2.35
N ARG A 67 -9.65 14.97 -1.70
CA ARG A 67 -8.75 14.15 -0.86
C ARG A 67 -8.53 14.77 0.52
N THR A 68 -9.54 15.42 1.06
CA THR A 68 -9.51 16.08 2.38
C THR A 68 -9.32 15.12 3.55
N ASP A 69 -9.85 13.89 3.45
CA ASP A 69 -9.78 12.87 4.52
C ASP A 69 -8.52 12.00 4.46
N CYS A 70 -7.59 12.32 3.56
CA CYS A 70 -6.37 11.56 3.42
C CYS A 70 -5.32 12.00 4.46
N ASN A 71 -4.59 11.03 5.02
CA ASN A 71 -3.42 11.34 5.83
C ASN A 71 -2.27 11.91 4.96
N ALA A 72 -1.31 12.60 5.59
CA ALA A 72 -0.19 13.26 4.91
C ALA A 72 0.59 12.33 3.97
N LYS A 73 0.81 11.07 4.37
CA LYS A 73 1.50 10.07 3.54
C LYS A 73 0.73 9.72 2.26
N ALA A 74 -0.58 9.60 2.35
CA ALA A 74 -1.43 9.33 1.18
C ALA A 74 -1.47 10.56 0.25
N LEU A 75 -1.57 11.77 0.80
CA LEU A 75 -1.50 13.01 0.03
C LEU A 75 -0.17 13.14 -0.71
N ALA A 76 0.96 12.91 -0.05
CA ALA A 76 2.28 12.91 -0.68
C ALA A 76 2.36 11.86 -1.81
N GLN A 77 1.74 10.70 -1.64
CA GLN A 77 1.70 9.68 -2.68
C GLN A 77 0.87 10.11 -3.91
N TYR A 78 -0.28 10.76 -3.70
CA TYR A 78 -1.07 11.35 -4.80
C TYR A 78 -0.29 12.46 -5.51
N ALA A 79 0.34 13.38 -4.75
CA ALA A 79 1.16 14.45 -5.31
C ALA A 79 2.28 13.89 -6.20
N ASN A 80 3.05 12.91 -5.72
CA ASN A 80 4.10 12.26 -6.50
C ASN A 80 3.58 11.59 -7.79
N MET A 81 2.36 11.04 -7.78
CA MET A 81 1.74 10.48 -8.98
C MET A 81 1.36 11.58 -9.98
N ILE A 82 0.78 12.68 -9.48
CA ILE A 82 0.42 13.85 -10.29
C ILE A 82 1.66 14.49 -10.90
N ASP A 83 2.73 14.66 -10.13
CA ASP A 83 3.99 15.26 -10.61
C ASP A 83 4.58 14.49 -11.78
N LYS A 84 4.58 13.15 -11.74
CA LYS A 84 5.01 12.31 -12.87
C LYS A 84 4.20 12.57 -14.14
N VAL A 85 2.90 12.82 -13.99
CA VAL A 85 2.03 13.14 -15.13
C VAL A 85 2.29 14.56 -15.63
N VAL A 86 2.51 15.50 -14.72
CA VAL A 86 2.85 16.90 -15.04
C VAL A 86 4.17 16.99 -15.80
N GLU A 87 5.18 16.18 -15.46
CA GLU A 87 6.45 16.12 -16.22
C GLU A 87 6.22 15.73 -17.69
N ILE A 88 5.26 14.86 -17.97
CA ILE A 88 4.92 14.42 -19.33
C ILE A 88 4.05 15.45 -20.05
N PHE A 89 3.04 15.97 -19.38
CA PHE A 89 2.07 16.89 -19.98
C PHE A 89 2.54 18.34 -19.98
N LYS A 90 3.48 18.69 -19.11
CA LYS A 90 3.98 20.07 -18.94
C LYS A 90 2.80 21.03 -18.68
N ASN A 91 2.76 22.13 -19.43
CA ASN A 91 1.72 23.16 -19.31
C ASN A 91 0.52 22.93 -20.26
N ARG A 92 0.25 21.67 -20.64
CA ARG A 92 -0.90 21.39 -21.52
C ARG A 92 -2.21 21.64 -20.79
N ARG A 93 -3.15 22.23 -21.50
CA ARG A 93 -4.51 22.41 -21.00
C ARG A 93 -5.18 21.05 -20.86
N ILE A 94 -5.98 20.88 -19.80
CA ILE A 94 -6.64 19.60 -19.52
C ILE A 94 -7.56 19.16 -20.66
N ARG A 95 -8.19 20.11 -21.34
CA ARG A 95 -9.08 19.86 -22.49
C ARG A 95 -8.37 19.34 -23.74
N ASP A 96 -7.06 19.57 -23.87
CA ASP A 96 -6.27 19.16 -25.03
C ASP A 96 -5.60 17.78 -24.87
N ILE A 97 -5.79 17.14 -23.72
CA ILE A 97 -5.24 15.82 -23.43
C ILE A 97 -6.11 14.75 -24.08
N LYS A 98 -5.47 13.88 -24.84
CA LYS A 98 -6.13 12.79 -25.59
C LYS A 98 -5.86 11.43 -24.95
N ALA A 99 -6.65 10.43 -25.31
CA ALA A 99 -6.46 9.05 -24.88
C ALA A 99 -5.04 8.53 -25.18
N THR A 100 -4.47 8.90 -26.34
CA THR A 100 -3.08 8.54 -26.69
C THR A 100 -2.04 9.12 -25.74
N ASP A 101 -2.30 10.26 -25.12
CA ASP A 101 -1.39 10.87 -24.15
C ASP A 101 -1.47 10.14 -22.81
N ILE A 102 -2.66 9.72 -22.40
CA ILE A 102 -2.86 8.86 -21.22
C ILE A 102 -2.16 7.52 -21.42
N GLN A 103 -2.28 6.92 -22.63
CA GLN A 103 -1.57 5.65 -22.91
C GLN A 103 -0.05 5.82 -22.83
N LYS A 104 0.51 6.94 -23.27
CA LYS A 104 1.95 7.23 -23.10
C LYS A 104 2.34 7.29 -21.62
N VAL A 105 1.52 7.92 -20.77
CA VAL A 105 1.72 7.92 -19.32
C VAL A 105 1.70 6.51 -18.77
N TYR A 106 0.70 5.70 -19.12
CA TYR A 106 0.62 4.32 -18.67
C TYR A 106 1.83 3.48 -19.09
N ASN A 107 2.34 3.68 -20.30
CA ASN A 107 3.52 2.95 -20.77
C ASN A 107 4.78 3.22 -19.92
N THR A 108 4.88 4.37 -19.24
CA THR A 108 5.99 4.66 -18.31
C THR A 108 5.88 3.86 -17.01
N LEU A 109 4.77 3.20 -16.75
CA LEU A 109 4.53 2.40 -15.54
C LEU A 109 4.99 0.94 -15.69
N ALA A 110 5.57 0.57 -16.83
CA ALA A 110 6.13 -0.77 -17.02
C ALA A 110 7.18 -1.09 -15.94
N GLY A 111 7.08 -2.29 -15.34
CA GLY A 111 7.99 -2.71 -14.27
C GLY A 111 7.56 -2.30 -12.84
N TYR A 112 6.55 -1.46 -12.69
CA TYR A 112 5.98 -1.18 -11.36
C TYR A 112 5.08 -2.33 -10.89
N SER A 113 4.77 -2.33 -9.57
CA SER A 113 3.83 -3.31 -9.01
C SER A 113 2.40 -3.06 -9.50
N GLN A 114 1.62 -4.15 -9.65
CA GLN A 114 0.22 -4.05 -10.09
C GLN A 114 -0.61 -3.13 -9.18
N SER A 115 -0.39 -3.19 -7.86
CA SER A 115 -1.08 -2.32 -6.90
C SER A 115 -0.78 -0.83 -7.13
N TYR A 116 0.49 -0.48 -7.42
CA TYR A 116 0.86 0.89 -7.75
C TYR A 116 0.22 1.35 -9.06
N ILE A 117 0.26 0.52 -10.09
CA ILE A 117 -0.35 0.80 -11.40
C ILE A 117 -1.85 1.02 -11.27
N ASN A 118 -2.55 0.14 -10.53
CA ASN A 118 -3.98 0.28 -10.27
C ASN A 118 -4.32 1.59 -9.55
N LYS A 119 -3.54 1.94 -8.51
CA LYS A 119 -3.73 3.20 -7.77
C LYS A 119 -3.47 4.41 -8.65
N PHE A 120 -2.42 4.38 -9.47
CA PHE A 120 -2.09 5.44 -10.41
C PHE A 120 -3.21 5.64 -11.44
N ALA A 121 -3.67 4.56 -12.06
CA ALA A 121 -4.78 4.60 -13.02
C ALA A 121 -6.09 5.10 -12.37
N ALA A 122 -6.41 4.65 -11.15
CA ALA A 122 -7.56 5.14 -10.40
C ALA A 122 -7.46 6.65 -10.09
N THR A 123 -6.26 7.14 -9.79
CA THR A 123 -6.01 8.58 -9.56
C THR A 123 -6.28 9.39 -10.82
N LEU A 124 -5.73 8.99 -11.97
CA LEU A 124 -5.98 9.67 -13.24
C LEU A 124 -7.47 9.65 -13.63
N ARG A 125 -8.11 8.49 -13.53
CA ARG A 125 -9.55 8.37 -13.78
C ARG A 125 -10.36 9.29 -12.86
N GLY A 126 -10.00 9.40 -11.59
CA GLY A 126 -10.65 10.31 -10.65
C GLY A 126 -10.53 11.78 -11.06
N ILE A 127 -9.35 12.22 -11.48
CA ILE A 127 -9.10 13.59 -11.94
C ILE A 127 -9.91 13.89 -13.20
N PHE A 128 -9.83 13.05 -14.22
CA PHE A 128 -10.53 13.29 -15.48
C PHE A 128 -12.05 13.12 -15.38
N LYS A 129 -12.53 12.22 -14.53
CA LYS A 129 -13.96 12.11 -14.22
C LYS A 129 -14.50 13.40 -13.58
N ALA A 130 -13.79 13.98 -12.61
CA ALA A 130 -14.14 15.25 -12.01
C ALA A 130 -14.09 16.38 -13.07
N ALA A 131 -13.04 16.44 -13.88
CA ALA A 131 -12.91 17.42 -14.95
C ALA A 131 -14.06 17.35 -15.99
N LEU A 132 -14.59 16.15 -16.26
CA LEU A 132 -15.77 15.97 -17.09
C LEU A 132 -17.03 16.54 -16.42
N GLN A 133 -17.21 16.28 -15.13
CA GLN A 133 -18.35 16.78 -14.35
C GLN A 133 -18.35 18.31 -14.23
N ASP A 134 -17.16 18.90 -14.10
CA ASP A 134 -16.96 20.36 -13.99
C ASP A 134 -16.98 21.07 -15.35
N GLY A 135 -17.23 20.35 -16.46
CA GLY A 135 -17.25 20.92 -17.81
C GLY A 135 -15.88 21.40 -18.32
N MET A 136 -14.79 20.96 -17.70
CA MET A 136 -13.43 21.25 -18.14
C MET A 136 -13.05 20.50 -19.41
N ILE A 137 -13.65 19.33 -19.60
CA ILE A 137 -13.52 18.47 -20.78
C ILE A 137 -14.90 17.93 -21.17
N ILE A 138 -15.08 17.59 -22.44
CA ILE A 138 -16.33 17.00 -22.97
C ILE A 138 -16.25 15.46 -23.12
N ARG A 139 -15.07 14.90 -23.06
CA ARG A 139 -14.83 13.45 -23.13
C ARG A 139 -13.72 13.07 -22.17
N ASP A 140 -13.93 11.99 -21.45
CA ASP A 140 -12.91 11.44 -20.56
C ASP A 140 -11.85 10.68 -21.39
N PRO A 141 -10.58 11.13 -21.39
CA PRO A 141 -9.51 10.49 -22.15
C PRO A 141 -8.99 9.20 -21.49
N THR A 142 -9.48 8.85 -20.28
CA THR A 142 -9.00 7.67 -19.53
C THR A 142 -9.82 6.41 -19.80
N VAL A 143 -10.90 6.50 -20.60
CA VAL A 143 -11.83 5.38 -20.83
C VAL A 143 -11.19 4.28 -21.67
N THR A 144 -10.47 4.63 -22.74
CA THR A 144 -9.91 3.66 -23.70
C THR A 144 -8.51 3.15 -23.32
N PRO A 145 -7.59 3.98 -22.76
CA PRO A 145 -6.25 3.54 -22.44
C PRO A 145 -6.22 2.44 -21.38
N GLU A 146 -5.36 1.45 -21.60
CA GLU A 146 -5.15 0.34 -20.67
C GLU A 146 -3.78 0.45 -20.00
N PRO A 147 -3.74 0.41 -18.65
CA PRO A 147 -2.47 0.37 -17.94
C PRO A 147 -1.76 -0.97 -18.18
N PRO A 148 -0.41 -1.01 -18.16
CA PRO A 148 0.34 -2.23 -18.34
C PRO A 148 0.07 -3.21 -17.19
N LYS A 149 0.31 -4.50 -17.46
CA LYS A 149 0.36 -5.50 -16.39
C LYS A 149 1.61 -5.27 -15.56
N GLY A 150 1.43 -5.15 -14.25
CA GLY A 150 2.51 -4.97 -13.30
C GLY A 150 3.02 -6.27 -12.71
N THR A 151 4.09 -6.16 -11.93
CA THR A 151 4.55 -7.29 -11.13
C THR A 151 3.58 -7.55 -9.99
N ILE A 152 3.14 -8.80 -9.86
CA ILE A 152 2.32 -9.22 -8.73
C ILE A 152 3.29 -9.53 -7.59
N GLY A 153 3.51 -8.57 -6.72
CA GLY A 153 4.17 -8.79 -5.45
C GLY A 153 3.18 -9.45 -4.49
N GLY A 154 3.48 -10.65 -4.03
CA GLY A 154 2.70 -11.33 -3.00
C GLY A 154 3.44 -11.35 -1.68
N HIS A 155 2.70 -11.47 -0.58
CA HIS A 155 3.22 -11.98 0.67
C HIS A 155 3.25 -13.50 0.59
N ARG A 156 4.23 -14.11 1.25
CA ARG A 156 4.39 -15.56 1.24
C ARG A 156 4.18 -16.15 2.63
N ASN A 157 3.82 -17.39 2.68
CA ASN A 157 3.97 -18.18 3.89
C ASN A 157 5.48 -18.40 4.15
N ILE A 158 5.88 -18.28 5.41
CA ILE A 158 7.25 -18.57 5.86
C ILE A 158 7.44 -20.10 5.83
N GLU A 159 8.54 -20.57 5.28
CA GLU A 159 8.83 -22.00 5.21
C GLU A 159 9.04 -22.63 6.60
N LYS A 160 8.85 -23.94 6.72
CA LYS A 160 8.97 -24.65 7.99
C LYS A 160 10.35 -24.45 8.66
N TRP A 161 11.41 -24.46 7.87
CA TRP A 161 12.76 -24.24 8.38
C TRP A 161 13.00 -22.79 8.84
N GLU A 162 12.48 -21.80 8.11
CA GLU A 162 12.54 -20.39 8.51
C GLU A 162 11.77 -20.16 9.82
N ARG A 163 10.58 -20.77 9.95
CA ARG A 163 9.77 -20.71 11.17
C ARG A 163 10.51 -21.30 12.36
N LYS A 164 11.11 -22.47 12.16
CA LYS A 164 11.95 -23.10 13.18
C LYS A 164 13.11 -22.19 13.58
N LEU A 165 13.81 -21.60 12.63
CA LEU A 165 14.92 -20.69 12.87
C LEU A 165 14.49 -19.48 13.70
N VAL A 166 13.34 -18.87 13.38
CA VAL A 166 12.76 -17.73 14.13
C VAL A 166 12.47 -18.14 15.58
N VAL A 167 11.88 -19.30 15.81
CA VAL A 167 11.57 -19.81 17.15
C VAL A 167 12.83 -20.09 17.94
N ASP A 168 13.77 -20.88 17.38
CA ASP A 168 14.99 -21.31 18.06
C ASP A 168 15.89 -20.14 18.46
N THR A 169 15.81 -19.02 17.75
CA THR A 169 16.68 -17.85 17.95
C THR A 169 15.97 -16.62 18.51
N CYS A 170 14.71 -16.74 18.92
CA CYS A 170 13.87 -15.60 19.31
C CYS A 170 14.43 -14.79 20.49
N GLN A 171 15.22 -15.40 21.36
CA GLN A 171 15.85 -14.74 22.51
C GLN A 171 17.22 -14.13 22.19
N GLU A 172 17.82 -14.47 21.05
CA GLU A 172 19.19 -14.10 20.73
C GLU A 172 19.31 -12.74 20.02
N HIS A 173 18.20 -12.14 19.61
CA HIS A 173 18.20 -10.86 18.93
C HIS A 173 17.06 -9.95 19.43
N PRO A 174 17.30 -8.64 19.64
CA PRO A 174 16.31 -7.70 20.18
C PRO A 174 15.01 -7.55 19.38
N PHE A 175 14.93 -8.09 18.17
CA PHE A 175 13.72 -8.13 17.36
C PHE A 175 13.02 -9.50 17.37
N GLY A 176 13.64 -10.49 17.99
CA GLY A 176 13.15 -11.88 17.92
C GLY A 176 11.75 -12.06 18.53
N LEU A 177 11.49 -11.46 19.69
CA LEU A 177 10.16 -11.52 20.32
C LEU A 177 9.07 -10.84 19.49
N ALA A 178 9.39 -9.74 18.81
CA ALA A 178 8.43 -9.12 17.89
C ALA A 178 8.13 -10.01 16.69
N ALA A 179 9.12 -10.73 16.17
CA ALA A 179 8.91 -11.72 15.13
C ALA A 179 8.00 -12.85 15.62
N MET A 180 8.19 -13.33 16.85
CA MET A 180 7.34 -14.34 17.49
C MET A 180 5.88 -13.87 17.62
N VAL A 181 5.66 -12.66 18.11
CA VAL A 181 4.31 -12.10 18.26
C VAL A 181 3.63 -11.90 16.89
N MET A 182 4.36 -11.43 15.88
CA MET A 182 3.82 -11.33 14.52
C MET A 182 3.50 -12.71 13.92
N LEU A 183 4.30 -13.74 14.22
CA LEU A 183 4.14 -15.09 13.69
C LEU A 183 3.04 -15.87 14.41
N TYR A 184 2.93 -15.77 15.74
CA TYR A 184 2.03 -16.60 16.54
C TYR A 184 0.78 -15.89 17.07
N ALA A 185 0.70 -14.56 16.96
CA ALA A 185 -0.52 -13.79 17.25
C ALA A 185 -0.97 -12.95 16.04
N GLY A 186 -0.27 -13.03 14.92
CA GLY A 186 -0.67 -12.42 13.66
C GLY A 186 -0.71 -10.89 13.69
N LEU A 187 0.02 -10.22 14.57
CA LEU A 187 0.01 -8.78 14.70
C LEU A 187 0.60 -8.10 13.45
N ARG A 188 0.04 -6.94 13.09
CA ARG A 188 0.69 -6.05 12.11
C ARG A 188 1.98 -5.49 12.70
N ARG A 189 2.94 -5.12 11.85
CA ARG A 189 4.19 -4.52 12.29
C ARG A 189 3.99 -3.37 13.29
N GLY A 190 3.11 -2.42 12.98
CA GLY A 190 2.84 -1.28 13.85
C GLY A 190 2.22 -1.67 15.19
N GLU A 191 1.38 -2.68 15.22
CA GLU A 191 0.79 -3.25 16.42
C GLU A 191 1.88 -3.90 17.29
N ALA A 192 2.69 -4.77 16.71
CA ALA A 192 3.79 -5.45 17.42
C ALA A 192 4.81 -4.47 18.02
N LEU A 193 5.08 -3.35 17.35
CA LEU A 193 5.98 -2.31 17.86
C LEU A 193 5.38 -1.49 19.01
N TYR A 194 4.07 -1.58 19.26
CA TYR A 194 3.38 -0.85 20.32
C TYR A 194 3.01 -1.74 21.51
N ILE A 195 3.20 -3.05 21.39
CA ILE A 195 2.97 -3.98 22.52
C ILE A 195 3.93 -3.66 23.65
N ASP A 196 3.36 -3.51 24.82
CA ASP A 196 4.05 -3.50 26.12
C ASP A 196 3.63 -4.77 26.87
N ILE A 197 4.60 -5.59 27.25
CA ILE A 197 4.35 -6.91 27.82
C ILE A 197 3.59 -6.79 29.15
N ASP A 198 3.97 -5.84 30.00
CA ASP A 198 3.34 -5.67 31.30
C ASP A 198 1.90 -5.15 31.22
N ARG A 199 1.58 -4.40 30.15
CA ARG A 199 0.27 -3.81 29.93
C ARG A 199 -0.69 -4.68 29.12
N ASP A 200 -0.16 -5.39 28.12
CA ASP A 200 -0.95 -5.99 27.05
C ASP A 200 -0.98 -7.51 27.07
N VAL A 201 -0.10 -8.16 27.84
CA VAL A 201 -0.01 -9.62 27.91
C VAL A 201 -0.58 -10.11 29.22
N ASP A 202 -1.58 -10.99 29.14
CA ASP A 202 -2.13 -11.72 30.26
C ASP A 202 -1.63 -13.18 30.19
N PHE A 203 -0.69 -13.51 31.07
CA PHE A 203 -0.08 -14.84 31.15
C PHE A 203 -1.01 -15.87 31.78
N GLU A 204 -1.97 -15.46 32.62
CA GLU A 204 -2.92 -16.39 33.29
C GLU A 204 -3.96 -16.87 32.28
N ASN A 205 -4.56 -15.91 31.51
CA ASN A 205 -5.55 -16.23 30.49
C ASN A 205 -4.91 -16.54 29.13
N LYS A 206 -3.59 -16.48 29.00
CA LYS A 206 -2.82 -16.68 27.77
C LYS A 206 -3.36 -15.82 26.63
N THR A 207 -3.47 -14.53 26.85
CA THR A 207 -3.98 -13.59 25.83
C THR A 207 -3.07 -12.38 25.66
N ILE A 208 -3.11 -11.80 24.45
CA ILE A 208 -2.48 -10.54 24.12
C ILE A 208 -3.54 -9.57 23.58
N THR A 209 -3.57 -8.38 24.15
CA THR A 209 -4.54 -7.34 23.78
C THR A 209 -3.88 -6.27 22.89
N VAL A 210 -4.39 -6.11 21.68
CA VAL A 210 -3.97 -5.06 20.76
C VAL A 210 -4.78 -3.80 21.07
N ARG A 211 -4.11 -2.73 21.50
CA ARG A 211 -4.77 -1.45 21.87
C ARG A 211 -4.53 -0.34 20.86
N GLY A 212 -3.54 -0.48 20.00
CA GLY A 212 -3.17 0.54 19.04
C GLY A 212 -2.01 0.08 18.16
N ALA A 213 -1.48 1.00 17.39
CA ALA A 213 -0.36 0.73 16.50
C ALA A 213 0.59 1.91 16.39
N LEU A 214 1.86 1.62 16.24
CA LEU A 214 2.88 2.60 15.90
C LEU A 214 2.90 2.84 14.40
N SER A 215 2.72 4.08 13.98
CA SER A 215 2.93 4.54 12.61
C SER A 215 4.07 5.56 12.57
N PHE A 216 4.63 5.76 11.38
CA PHE A 216 5.69 6.73 11.18
C PHE A 216 5.16 7.83 10.25
N SER A 217 5.10 9.04 10.79
CA SER A 217 4.77 10.27 10.06
C SER A 217 5.99 10.85 9.34
N GLU A 218 5.80 11.98 8.67
CA GLU A 218 6.89 12.77 8.11
C GLU A 218 7.92 13.13 9.19
N GLY A 219 9.18 13.17 8.82
CA GLY A 219 10.28 13.50 9.73
C GLY A 219 10.74 12.35 10.63
N ASN A 220 10.41 11.09 10.30
CA ASN A 220 10.89 9.91 11.04
C ASN A 220 10.32 9.78 12.48
N GLN A 221 9.31 10.57 12.84
CA GLN A 221 8.72 10.56 14.17
C GLN A 221 7.71 9.43 14.33
N PRO A 222 7.74 8.70 15.47
CA PRO A 222 6.71 7.74 15.79
C PRO A 222 5.41 8.46 16.14
N THR A 223 4.30 7.97 15.60
CA THR A 223 2.95 8.43 15.95
C THR A 223 2.14 7.23 16.40
N ILE A 224 1.59 7.30 17.60
CA ILE A 224 0.69 6.27 18.10
C ILE A 224 -0.68 6.55 17.48
N THR A 225 -1.23 5.55 16.83
CA THR A 225 -2.63 5.56 16.39
C THR A 225 -3.42 4.67 17.33
N ASP A 226 -4.17 5.29 18.22
CA ASP A 226 -5.14 4.56 19.00
C ASP A 226 -6.18 3.95 18.06
N GLY A 227 -6.53 2.71 18.33
CA GLY A 227 -7.56 2.03 17.55
C GLY A 227 -8.88 2.80 17.61
N LYS A 228 -9.12 3.68 16.64
CA LYS A 228 -10.34 4.52 16.56
C LYS A 228 -11.63 3.74 16.36
N THR A 229 -11.56 2.44 16.15
CA THR A 229 -12.72 1.56 15.96
C THR A 229 -12.63 0.39 16.93
N GLU A 230 -13.76 -0.12 17.42
CA GLU A 230 -13.82 -1.35 18.23
C GLU A 230 -13.09 -2.53 17.58
N ALA A 231 -13.07 -2.59 16.25
CA ALA A 231 -12.33 -3.59 15.48
C ALA A 231 -10.80 -3.44 15.56
N ALA A 232 -10.29 -2.29 16.02
CA ALA A 232 -8.86 -2.06 16.18
C ALA A 232 -8.34 -2.49 17.56
N GLN A 233 -9.23 -2.57 18.56
CA GLN A 233 -8.94 -3.15 19.87
C GLN A 233 -9.47 -4.59 19.89
N ARG A 234 -8.58 -5.54 20.11
CA ARG A 234 -8.93 -6.96 20.11
C ARG A 234 -8.00 -7.75 21.00
N THR A 235 -8.52 -8.82 21.54
CA THR A 235 -7.76 -9.80 22.34
C THR A 235 -7.57 -11.07 21.52
N ILE A 236 -6.35 -11.57 21.49
CA ILE A 236 -5.93 -12.72 20.69
C ILE A 236 -5.39 -13.77 21.65
N PRO A 237 -5.78 -15.05 21.56
CA PRO A 237 -5.19 -16.12 22.37
C PRO A 237 -3.73 -16.35 21.97
N MET A 238 -2.90 -16.68 22.94
CA MET A 238 -1.51 -17.05 22.75
C MET A 238 -1.35 -18.57 22.84
N SER A 239 -0.59 -19.15 21.92
CA SER A 239 -0.11 -20.52 22.05
C SER A 239 0.93 -20.64 23.16
N ASP A 240 1.13 -21.84 23.69
CA ASP A 240 2.14 -22.08 24.72
C ASP A 240 3.55 -21.67 24.26
N VAL A 241 3.87 -21.91 22.99
CA VAL A 241 5.15 -21.47 22.39
C VAL A 241 5.36 -19.95 22.51
N LEU A 242 4.30 -19.16 22.31
CA LEU A 242 4.38 -17.71 22.45
C LEU A 242 4.44 -17.27 23.91
N VAL A 243 3.66 -17.93 24.79
CA VAL A 243 3.69 -17.68 26.24
C VAL A 243 5.10 -17.93 26.80
N ASP A 244 5.71 -19.05 26.45
CA ASP A 244 7.06 -19.41 26.90
C ASP A 244 8.12 -18.43 26.37
N ALA A 245 7.98 -17.99 25.13
CA ALA A 245 8.89 -16.99 24.54
C ALA A 245 8.81 -15.64 25.23
N LEU A 246 7.63 -15.21 25.69
CA LEU A 246 7.42 -13.90 26.33
C LEU A 246 7.65 -13.91 27.84
N ARG A 247 7.67 -15.07 28.48
CA ARG A 247 7.76 -15.20 29.94
C ARG A 247 9.09 -14.62 30.47
N GLY A 248 8.99 -13.78 31.50
CA GLY A 248 10.14 -13.12 32.12
C GLY A 248 10.65 -11.88 31.37
N HIS A 249 9.99 -11.50 30.27
CA HIS A 249 10.27 -10.22 29.61
C HIS A 249 9.29 -9.14 30.08
N HIS A 250 9.74 -7.88 30.06
CA HIS A 250 8.99 -6.70 30.54
C HIS A 250 9.09 -5.52 29.58
N GLY A 251 8.14 -4.60 29.67
CA GLY A 251 8.11 -3.37 28.91
C GLY A 251 7.82 -3.55 27.43
N LEU A 252 8.29 -2.60 26.60
CA LEU A 252 8.04 -2.62 25.16
C LEU A 252 8.71 -3.82 24.49
N LEU A 253 7.93 -4.55 23.68
CA LEU A 253 8.40 -5.72 22.93
C LEU A 253 9.61 -5.40 22.03
N VAL A 254 9.66 -4.18 21.46
CA VAL A 254 10.81 -3.64 20.73
C VAL A 254 11.00 -2.17 21.10
N SER A 255 12.13 -1.85 21.68
CA SER A 255 12.50 -0.50 22.06
C SER A 255 13.84 -0.10 21.46
N ARG A 256 14.18 1.19 21.55
CA ARG A 256 15.56 1.65 21.42
C ARG A 256 16.39 1.14 22.60
N ASP A 257 17.70 1.22 22.48
CA ASP A 257 18.60 0.88 23.60
C ASP A 257 18.37 1.79 24.83
N SER A 258 17.76 2.96 24.63
CA SER A 258 17.26 3.87 25.69
C SER A 258 15.93 3.45 26.34
N GLY A 259 15.29 2.38 25.90
CA GLY A 259 13.94 1.98 26.35
C GLY A 259 12.78 2.73 25.65
N GLU A 260 13.08 3.69 24.78
CA GLU A 260 12.06 4.51 24.10
C GLU A 260 11.46 3.81 22.88
N ILE A 261 10.31 4.32 22.45
CA ILE A 261 9.64 3.92 21.20
C ILE A 261 10.55 4.15 19.99
N MET A 262 10.55 3.20 19.06
CA MET A 262 11.41 3.25 17.88
C MET A 262 10.96 4.30 16.86
N SER A 263 11.92 5.04 16.30
CA SER A 263 11.72 5.81 15.07
C SER A 263 11.75 4.90 13.84
N GLN A 264 11.30 5.39 12.67
CA GLN A 264 11.31 4.61 11.43
C GLN A 264 12.72 4.12 11.05
N THR A 265 13.72 4.97 11.18
CA THR A 265 15.12 4.62 10.87
C THR A 265 15.67 3.60 11.86
N ALA A 266 15.37 3.75 13.17
CA ALA A 266 15.78 2.78 14.20
C ALA A 266 15.14 1.42 13.95
N PHE A 267 13.83 1.40 13.65
CA PHE A 267 13.13 0.18 13.25
C PHE A 267 13.79 -0.50 12.04
N LYS A 268 14.04 0.27 10.97
CA LYS A 268 14.66 -0.28 9.75
C LYS A 268 16.00 -0.93 10.06
N ARG A 269 16.88 -0.24 10.80
CA ARG A 269 18.20 -0.76 11.19
C ARG A 269 18.06 -2.04 12.02
N ARG A 270 17.15 -2.07 13.00
CA ARG A 270 16.91 -3.25 13.85
C ARG A 270 16.41 -4.43 13.05
N TYR A 271 15.49 -4.17 12.11
CA TYR A 271 14.94 -5.19 11.22
C TYR A 271 15.98 -5.73 10.23
N ASP A 272 16.74 -4.86 9.59
CA ASP A 272 17.83 -5.26 8.68
C ASP A 272 18.91 -6.07 9.43
N SER A 273 19.23 -5.68 10.68
CA SER A 273 20.09 -6.44 11.57
C SER A 273 19.55 -7.84 11.87
N TYR A 274 18.24 -7.94 12.12
CA TYR A 274 17.57 -9.22 12.38
C TYR A 274 17.61 -10.15 11.17
N MET A 275 17.38 -9.64 9.97
CA MET A 275 17.47 -10.45 8.73
C MET A 275 18.92 -10.93 8.48
N SER A 276 19.90 -10.07 8.74
CA SER A 276 21.31 -10.46 8.67
C SER A 276 21.66 -11.53 9.70
N PHE A 277 21.20 -11.38 10.94
CA PHE A 277 21.38 -12.36 12.02
C PHE A 277 20.77 -13.72 11.65
N LEU A 278 19.53 -13.77 11.16
CA LEU A 278 18.91 -15.01 10.71
C LEU A 278 19.68 -15.66 9.57
N SER A 279 20.16 -14.86 8.61
CA SER A 279 20.99 -15.36 7.50
C SER A 279 22.31 -15.97 7.99
N GLU A 280 22.97 -15.32 8.96
CA GLU A 280 24.19 -15.86 9.58
C GLU A 280 23.92 -17.17 10.36
N LYS A 281 22.82 -17.24 11.09
CA LYS A 281 22.41 -18.46 11.79
C LYS A 281 22.08 -19.61 10.82
N HIS A 282 21.38 -19.31 9.74
CA HIS A 282 21.07 -20.29 8.69
C HIS A 282 22.33 -20.84 8.04
N ASN A 283 23.27 -19.99 7.67
CA ASN A 283 24.53 -20.39 7.05
C ASN A 283 25.58 -20.93 8.03
N GLY A 284 25.33 -20.86 9.34
CA GLY A 284 26.24 -21.31 10.38
C GLY A 284 27.55 -20.51 10.47
N ILE A 285 27.60 -19.33 9.85
CA ILE A 285 28.81 -18.47 9.83
C ILE A 285 28.40 -17.00 9.64
N MET A 286 29.17 -16.09 10.22
CA MET A 286 29.02 -14.67 9.97
C MET A 286 29.36 -14.33 8.51
N LYS A 287 28.54 -13.50 7.87
CA LYS A 287 28.69 -13.11 6.45
C LYS A 287 30.07 -12.57 6.12
N ARG A 288 30.67 -11.80 7.04
CA ARG A 288 32.03 -11.26 6.89
C ARG A 288 33.13 -12.32 6.77
N TRP A 289 32.90 -13.53 7.26
CA TRP A 289 33.84 -14.65 7.21
C TRP A 289 33.54 -15.66 6.08
N TYR A 290 32.39 -15.55 5.44
CA TYR A 290 31.99 -16.46 4.37
C TYR A 290 33.01 -16.42 3.21
N GLY A 291 33.47 -17.58 2.78
CA GLY A 291 34.52 -17.73 1.77
C GLY A 291 35.93 -17.34 2.21
N ARG A 292 36.11 -16.90 3.46
CA ARG A 292 37.42 -16.37 3.96
C ARG A 292 38.16 -17.32 4.90
N THR A 293 37.48 -18.23 5.58
CA THR A 293 38.13 -19.23 6.43
C THR A 293 38.91 -20.26 5.60
N ASN A 294 39.98 -20.83 6.14
CA ASN A 294 40.80 -21.81 5.42
C ASN A 294 39.97 -23.03 4.94
N ALA A 295 39.05 -23.51 5.79
CA ALA A 295 38.16 -24.61 5.42
C ALA A 295 37.24 -24.24 4.23
N GLN A 296 36.68 -23.02 4.22
CA GLN A 296 35.82 -22.58 3.12
C GLN A 296 36.59 -22.26 1.84
N LYS A 297 37.83 -21.76 1.94
CA LYS A 297 38.71 -21.56 0.78
C LYS A 297 39.01 -22.91 0.10
N LYS A 298 39.21 -23.97 0.90
CA LYS A 298 39.41 -25.32 0.36
C LYS A 298 38.14 -25.82 -0.33
N LEU A 299 36.96 -25.68 0.30
CA LEU A 299 35.68 -26.02 -0.32
C LEU A 299 35.40 -25.25 -1.59
N ALA A 300 35.73 -23.93 -1.61
CA ALA A 300 35.58 -23.09 -2.80
C ALA A 300 36.50 -23.56 -3.94
N ALA A 301 37.77 -23.93 -3.64
CA ALA A 301 38.67 -24.46 -4.61
C ALA A 301 38.22 -25.80 -5.21
N GLU A 302 37.49 -26.60 -4.42
CA GLU A 302 36.87 -27.87 -4.86
C GLU A 302 35.49 -27.66 -5.51
N GLY A 303 34.99 -26.42 -5.66
CA GLY A 303 33.66 -26.12 -6.18
C GLY A 303 32.52 -26.62 -5.27
N LYS A 304 32.80 -26.90 -4.00
CA LYS A 304 31.84 -27.48 -3.04
C LYS A 304 31.35 -26.49 -1.99
N LEU A 305 31.78 -25.22 -2.02
CA LEU A 305 31.29 -24.21 -1.09
C LEU A 305 29.82 -23.93 -1.43
N PRO A 306 28.88 -24.22 -0.52
CA PRO A 306 27.47 -23.91 -0.77
C PRO A 306 27.27 -22.40 -0.97
N PRO A 307 26.35 -21.98 -1.84
CA PRO A 307 26.07 -20.55 -2.02
C PRO A 307 25.57 -19.94 -0.72
N TRP A 308 25.90 -18.65 -0.50
CA TRP A 308 25.31 -17.89 0.61
C TRP A 308 23.81 -17.70 0.37
N GLU A 309 23.02 -18.04 1.35
CA GLU A 309 21.56 -17.88 1.32
C GLU A 309 21.14 -16.74 2.27
N ASP A 310 20.54 -15.69 1.71
CA ASP A 310 19.95 -14.62 2.52
C ASP A 310 18.52 -15.01 2.95
N VAL A 311 18.27 -15.01 4.25
CA VAL A 311 16.89 -15.10 4.79
C VAL A 311 16.17 -13.79 4.49
N LYS A 312 15.05 -13.84 3.80
CA LYS A 312 14.27 -12.68 3.35
C LYS A 312 12.81 -12.85 3.75
N ILE A 313 12.49 -12.47 4.98
CA ILE A 313 11.12 -12.46 5.50
C ILE A 313 10.69 -11.01 5.66
N ARG A 314 9.54 -10.62 5.15
CA ARG A 314 8.95 -9.30 5.42
C ARG A 314 8.06 -9.37 6.64
N CYS A 315 7.91 -8.28 7.39
CA CYS A 315 7.04 -8.25 8.57
C CYS A 315 5.62 -8.79 8.30
N HIS A 316 5.09 -8.53 7.10
CA HIS A 316 3.76 -9.02 6.76
C HIS A 316 3.71 -10.50 6.41
N ASP A 317 4.84 -11.12 6.04
CA ASP A 317 4.92 -12.55 5.76
C ASP A 317 4.73 -13.37 7.06
N PHE A 318 5.16 -12.87 8.23
CA PHE A 318 4.84 -13.45 9.53
C PHE A 318 3.33 -13.55 9.75
N ARG A 319 2.60 -12.46 9.47
CA ARG A 319 1.16 -12.41 9.64
C ARG A 319 0.40 -13.31 8.65
N VAL A 320 0.88 -13.41 7.41
CA VAL A 320 0.34 -14.38 6.42
C VAL A 320 0.54 -15.80 6.92
N SER A 321 1.69 -16.09 7.53
CA SER A 321 1.99 -17.41 8.10
C SER A 321 1.11 -17.75 9.30
N PHE A 322 0.79 -16.78 10.15
CA PHE A 322 -0.22 -16.96 11.19
C PHE A 322 -1.58 -17.33 10.61
N CYS A 323 -2.02 -16.59 9.58
CA CYS A 323 -3.28 -16.89 8.90
C CYS A 323 -3.28 -18.32 8.31
N THR A 324 -2.16 -18.73 7.70
CA THR A 324 -2.00 -20.09 7.17
C THR A 324 -2.02 -21.15 8.28
N MET A 325 -1.32 -20.92 9.40
CA MET A 325 -1.34 -21.84 10.54
C MET A 325 -2.75 -21.99 11.13
N CYS A 326 -3.51 -20.90 11.26
CA CYS A 326 -4.89 -20.95 11.72
C CYS A 326 -5.79 -21.72 10.76
N TYR A 327 -5.60 -21.54 9.44
CA TYR A 327 -6.30 -22.31 8.43
C TYR A 327 -5.98 -23.80 8.52
N GLU A 328 -4.70 -24.16 8.62
CA GLU A 328 -4.25 -25.57 8.80
C GLU A 328 -4.80 -26.18 10.09
N ALA A 329 -4.95 -25.39 11.15
CA ALA A 329 -5.53 -25.78 12.44
C ALA A 329 -7.07 -25.76 12.47
N ASN A 330 -7.76 -25.59 11.35
CA ASN A 330 -9.22 -25.53 11.24
C ASN A 330 -9.88 -24.41 12.08
N VAL A 331 -9.19 -23.32 12.36
CA VAL A 331 -9.79 -22.15 13.02
C VAL A 331 -10.87 -21.56 12.11
N PRO A 332 -12.12 -21.37 12.61
CA PRO A 332 -13.18 -20.81 11.81
C PRO A 332 -12.80 -19.44 11.25
N MET A 333 -13.13 -19.20 9.98
CA MET A 333 -12.80 -17.95 9.27
C MET A 333 -13.26 -16.70 10.02
N LYS A 334 -14.47 -16.75 10.64
CA LYS A 334 -14.99 -15.62 11.44
C LYS A 334 -14.15 -15.34 12.68
N THR A 335 -13.68 -16.37 13.36
CA THR A 335 -12.77 -16.23 14.51
C THR A 335 -11.45 -15.61 14.08
N LEU A 336 -10.90 -16.10 12.97
CA LEU A 336 -9.68 -15.54 12.40
C LEU A 336 -9.83 -14.06 11.97
N GLN A 337 -10.98 -13.69 11.41
CA GLN A 337 -11.29 -12.28 11.10
C GLN A 337 -11.25 -11.38 12.34
N VAL A 338 -11.75 -11.86 13.48
CA VAL A 338 -11.69 -11.12 14.74
C VAL A 338 -10.23 -10.99 15.21
N TRP A 339 -9.46 -12.08 15.25
CA TRP A 339 -8.05 -12.05 15.67
C TRP A 339 -7.16 -11.21 14.75
N MET A 340 -7.43 -11.22 13.45
CA MET A 340 -6.68 -10.44 12.45
C MET A 340 -7.12 -8.97 12.39
N GLY A 341 -8.31 -8.62 12.92
CA GLY A 341 -8.96 -7.34 12.71
C GLY A 341 -9.59 -7.24 11.31
N HIS A 342 -10.83 -6.81 11.26
CA HIS A 342 -11.75 -6.90 10.10
C HIS A 342 -11.23 -6.34 8.76
N SER A 343 -10.16 -5.54 8.74
CA SER A 343 -9.61 -4.93 7.51
C SER A 343 -8.81 -5.90 6.62
N ASP A 344 -8.53 -7.13 7.07
CA ASP A 344 -7.65 -8.07 6.35
C ASP A 344 -8.42 -9.25 5.72
N VAL A 345 -9.69 -9.06 5.41
CA VAL A 345 -10.54 -10.09 4.80
C VAL A 345 -9.94 -10.62 3.50
N ASP A 346 -9.42 -9.75 2.65
CA ASP A 346 -8.80 -10.14 1.37
C ASP A 346 -7.60 -11.07 1.56
N MET A 347 -6.78 -10.83 2.60
CA MET A 347 -5.64 -11.70 2.91
C MET A 347 -6.11 -13.07 3.41
N ILE A 348 -7.12 -13.09 4.28
CA ILE A 348 -7.71 -14.35 4.78
C ILE A 348 -8.28 -15.13 3.61
N MET A 349 -9.06 -14.49 2.74
CA MET A 349 -9.61 -15.11 1.52
C MET A 349 -8.51 -15.66 0.62
N MET A 350 -7.41 -14.93 0.43
CA MET A 350 -6.28 -15.39 -0.37
C MET A 350 -5.65 -16.69 0.18
N VAL A 351 -5.60 -16.87 1.50
CA VAL A 351 -5.11 -18.11 2.14
C VAL A 351 -6.14 -19.23 1.99
N TYR A 352 -7.40 -18.95 2.28
CA TYR A 352 -8.49 -19.94 2.23
C TYR A 352 -8.84 -20.40 0.81
N THR A 353 -8.54 -19.61 -0.22
CA THR A 353 -8.77 -20.00 -1.63
C THR A 353 -7.66 -20.89 -2.19
N LYS A 354 -6.50 -20.97 -1.54
CA LYS A 354 -5.40 -21.88 -1.91
C LYS A 354 -5.55 -23.21 -1.18
N LEU A 355 -6.59 -23.98 -1.55
CA LEU A 355 -6.78 -25.32 -1.02
C LEU A 355 -5.64 -26.25 -1.47
N SER A 356 -4.95 -26.88 -0.53
CA SER A 356 -4.07 -28.01 -0.86
C SER A 356 -4.89 -29.27 -1.03
N ALA A 357 -4.42 -30.22 -1.83
CA ALA A 357 -5.07 -31.53 -1.98
C ALA A 357 -5.22 -32.27 -0.62
N GLU A 358 -4.19 -32.18 0.20
CA GLU A 358 -4.18 -32.74 1.59
C GLU A 358 -5.29 -32.15 2.46
N LYS A 359 -5.57 -30.83 2.32
CA LYS A 359 -6.64 -30.16 3.05
C LYS A 359 -8.01 -30.61 2.58
N ILE A 360 -8.22 -30.77 1.27
CA ILE A 360 -9.48 -31.26 0.70
C ILE A 360 -9.79 -32.68 1.23
N GLU A 361 -8.80 -33.56 1.27
CA GLU A 361 -8.94 -34.92 1.80
C GLU A 361 -9.26 -34.92 3.31
N SER A 362 -8.57 -34.08 4.08
CA SER A 362 -8.81 -33.91 5.50
C SER A 362 -10.23 -33.41 5.78
N ASP A 363 -10.68 -32.40 5.06
CA ASP A 363 -12.01 -31.83 5.23
C ASP A 363 -13.12 -32.83 4.83
N ALA A 364 -12.90 -33.64 3.79
CA ALA A 364 -13.79 -34.73 3.38
C ALA A 364 -13.88 -35.82 4.47
N SER A 365 -12.76 -36.16 5.11
CA SER A 365 -12.72 -37.13 6.20
C SER A 365 -13.48 -36.64 7.42
N MET A 366 -13.31 -35.35 7.80
CA MET A 366 -14.07 -34.72 8.89
C MET A 366 -15.56 -34.68 8.62
N LEU A 367 -15.98 -34.38 7.38
CA LEU A 367 -17.38 -34.39 6.99
C LEU A 367 -17.99 -35.79 7.14
N ASN A 368 -17.27 -36.84 6.70
CA ASN A 368 -17.69 -38.23 6.83
C ASN A 368 -17.83 -38.64 8.30
N GLU A 369 -16.87 -38.30 9.13
CA GLU A 369 -16.91 -38.59 10.56
C GLU A 369 -18.10 -37.92 11.24
N TYR A 370 -18.28 -36.62 11.02
CA TYR A 370 -19.42 -35.87 11.55
C TYR A 370 -20.77 -36.45 11.08
N SER A 371 -20.86 -36.79 9.78
CA SER A 371 -22.10 -37.36 9.23
C SER A 371 -22.43 -38.72 9.79
N SER A 372 -21.42 -39.55 10.16
CA SER A 372 -21.61 -40.86 10.79
C SER A 372 -22.13 -40.69 12.21
N HIS A 373 -21.58 -39.75 12.98
CA HIS A 373 -22.05 -39.49 14.35
C HIS A 373 -23.50 -38.95 14.38
N MET A 374 -23.95 -38.19 13.40
CA MET A 374 -25.34 -37.72 13.33
C MET A 374 -26.35 -38.83 13.06
N LEU A 375 -25.94 -40.02 12.66
CA LEU A 375 -26.81 -41.15 12.43
C LEU A 375 -26.88 -42.11 13.66
N GLU A 376 -26.06 -41.87 14.68
CA GLU A 376 -26.00 -42.67 15.93
C GLU A 376 -26.84 -42.08 17.07
N ASP A 377 -27.34 -40.83 16.94
CA ASP A 377 -28.32 -40.15 17.82
C ASP A 377 -29.76 -40.26 17.26
#